data_54d47a3c64dcc0d408e53bf5cb161ad9
#
_entry.id   54d47a3c64dcc0d408e53bf5cb161ad9
#
_cell.length_a   1.000
_cell.length_b   1.000
_cell.length_c   1.000
_cell.angle_alpha   90.00
_cell.angle_beta   90.00
_cell.angle_gamma   90.00
#
_symmetry.space_group_name_H-M   'P 1'
#
loop_
_entity.id
_entity.type
_entity.pdbx_description
1 polymer ?
#
loop_
_entity_poly.entity_id
_entity_poly.type
_entity_poly.pdbx_seq_one_letter_code
_entity_poly.pdbx_strand_id
1 'polypeptide(L)'
;SPADVRAEFGEDCPVEIIAVQNSALQEVNSFARLLEAVEPDRSSMTLYCHAKGSTHCDPRSASHRWCDAMAEACLDYPELIDCCLREAAVCGAFRSRMPIGWPGPSPPYHFAGTWYWFRNDALFARDWRTISQTFWGVESYPGEKFAEEESRCLFFDGAETAHLYDPEFWAKSI
;
A
#
# COMPACT_ATOMS: atom_id res chain seq x y z
N SER A 1 2.18 8.95 -21.32
CA SER A 1 2.27 10.35 -20.82
C SER A 1 1.15 10.64 -19.81
N PRO A 2 1.19 11.75 -19.04
CA PRO A 2 0.07 12.15 -18.18
C PRO A 2 -1.26 12.29 -18.93
N ALA A 3 -1.22 12.69 -20.19
CA ALA A 3 -2.42 12.79 -21.04
C ALA A 3 -3.02 11.42 -21.35
N ASP A 4 -2.19 10.41 -21.62
CA ASP A 4 -2.65 9.04 -21.87
C ASP A 4 -3.31 8.44 -20.63
N VAL A 5 -2.70 8.66 -19.45
CA VAL A 5 -3.27 8.22 -18.17
C VAL A 5 -4.64 8.87 -17.93
N ARG A 6 -4.76 10.18 -18.14
CA ARG A 6 -6.05 10.88 -17.97
C ARG A 6 -7.14 10.35 -18.93
N ALA A 7 -6.77 10.01 -20.14
CA ALA A 7 -7.71 9.47 -21.13
C ALA A 7 -8.35 8.14 -20.67
N GLU A 8 -7.61 7.31 -19.94
CA GLU A 8 -8.11 6.03 -19.42
C GLU A 8 -9.17 6.21 -18.32
N PHE A 9 -9.09 7.30 -17.52
CA PHE A 9 -10.06 7.55 -16.45
C PHE A 9 -11.34 8.25 -16.92
N GLY A 10 -11.34 8.84 -18.13
CA GLY A 10 -12.44 9.67 -18.63
C GLY A 10 -12.47 11.07 -18.03
N GLU A 11 -13.25 11.96 -18.67
CA GLU A 11 -13.28 13.39 -18.31
C GLU A 11 -13.97 13.64 -16.97
N ASP A 12 -14.94 12.83 -16.59
CA ASP A 12 -15.73 12.99 -15.36
C ASP A 12 -15.04 12.45 -14.10
N CYS A 13 -13.91 11.72 -14.23
CA CYS A 13 -13.19 11.23 -13.08
C CYS A 13 -12.30 12.32 -12.47
N PRO A 14 -12.43 12.64 -11.18
CA PRO A 14 -11.63 13.65 -10.50
C PRO A 14 -10.20 13.18 -10.24
N VAL A 15 -9.41 13.02 -11.30
CA VAL A 15 -8.02 12.56 -11.23
C VAL A 15 -7.07 13.76 -11.22
N GLU A 16 -6.24 13.83 -10.19
CA GLU A 16 -5.04 14.65 -10.17
C GLU A 16 -3.82 13.82 -10.56
N ILE A 17 -3.00 14.30 -11.49
CA ILE A 17 -1.79 13.61 -11.94
C ILE A 17 -0.57 14.38 -11.48
N ILE A 18 0.17 13.80 -10.53
CA ILE A 18 1.41 14.35 -10.00
C ILE A 18 2.60 13.66 -10.69
N ALA A 19 3.23 14.34 -11.64
CA ALA A 19 4.40 13.83 -12.31
C ALA A 19 5.67 14.15 -11.52
N VAL A 20 6.48 13.13 -11.21
CA VAL A 20 7.77 13.25 -10.53
C VAL A 20 8.87 12.63 -11.38
N GLN A 21 10.10 13.14 -11.21
CA GLN A 21 11.25 12.52 -11.86
C GLN A 21 11.56 11.16 -11.23
N ASN A 22 11.73 10.13 -12.05
CA ASN A 22 12.11 8.82 -11.56
C ASN A 22 13.52 8.85 -10.94
N SER A 23 13.73 8.06 -9.90
CA SER A 23 15.00 7.95 -9.17
C SER A 23 15.23 6.52 -8.69
N ALA A 24 16.42 6.28 -8.12
CA ALA A 24 16.76 5.01 -7.49
C ALA A 24 15.85 4.67 -6.29
N LEU A 25 15.19 5.66 -5.70
CA LEU A 25 14.25 5.49 -4.58
C LEU A 25 12.82 5.22 -5.06
N GLN A 26 12.57 5.21 -6.37
CA GLN A 26 11.26 4.92 -6.98
C GLN A 26 10.10 5.68 -6.31
N GLU A 27 9.18 4.96 -5.69
CA GLU A 27 7.95 5.47 -5.09
C GLU A 27 8.18 6.44 -3.92
N VAL A 28 9.29 6.33 -3.20
CA VAL A 28 9.59 7.18 -2.04
C VAL A 28 9.56 8.66 -2.41
N ASN A 29 10.04 9.01 -3.62
CA ASN A 29 10.03 10.40 -4.09
C ASN A 29 8.65 10.96 -4.41
N SER A 30 7.73 10.11 -4.85
CA SER A 30 6.35 10.52 -5.17
C SER A 30 5.45 10.49 -3.94
N PHE A 31 5.74 9.62 -2.99
CA PHE A 31 4.86 9.35 -1.86
C PHE A 31 4.61 10.59 -0.98
N ALA A 32 5.64 11.34 -0.64
CA ALA A 32 5.48 12.57 0.12
C ALA A 32 4.58 13.60 -0.60
N ARG A 33 4.71 13.69 -1.93
CA ARG A 33 3.86 14.56 -2.75
C ARG A 33 2.39 14.13 -2.77
N LEU A 34 2.14 12.82 -2.82
CA LEU A 34 0.80 12.28 -2.70
C LEU A 34 0.20 12.59 -1.33
N LEU A 35 0.96 12.44 -0.26
CA LEU A 35 0.51 12.79 1.09
C LEU A 35 0.22 14.30 1.23
N GLU A 36 1.03 15.17 0.63
CA GLU A 36 0.78 16.62 0.59
C GLU A 36 -0.56 16.95 -0.09
N ALA A 37 -0.92 16.22 -1.15
CA ALA A 37 -2.17 16.44 -1.86
C ALA A 37 -3.40 16.03 -1.04
N VAL A 38 -3.30 15.01 -0.19
CA VAL A 38 -4.42 14.50 0.63
C VAL A 38 -4.44 15.06 2.07
N GLU A 39 -3.36 15.66 2.55
CA GLU A 39 -3.26 16.23 3.90
C GLU A 39 -4.36 17.25 4.27
N PRO A 40 -4.84 18.11 3.34
CA PRO A 40 -5.93 19.03 3.64
C PRO A 40 -7.25 18.36 4.05
N ASP A 41 -7.52 17.16 3.55
CA ASP A 41 -8.72 16.40 3.90
C ASP A 41 -8.45 15.41 5.04
N ARG A 42 -8.49 15.92 6.26
CA ARG A 42 -8.26 15.12 7.47
C ARG A 42 -9.44 14.27 7.91
N SER A 43 -10.60 14.47 7.31
CA SER A 43 -11.82 13.74 7.67
C SER A 43 -12.00 12.42 6.92
N SER A 44 -11.22 12.24 5.86
CA SER A 44 -11.32 11.08 4.98
C SER A 44 -10.35 9.93 5.33
N MET A 45 -10.52 8.86 4.60
CA MET A 45 -9.61 7.72 4.54
C MET A 45 -8.92 7.69 3.18
N THR A 46 -7.66 7.31 3.14
CA THR A 46 -6.87 7.26 1.90
C THR A 46 -6.36 5.84 1.66
N LEU A 47 -6.62 5.30 0.48
CA LEU A 47 -5.93 4.11 -0.01
C LEU A 47 -4.64 4.53 -0.70
N TYR A 48 -3.53 3.97 -0.26
CA TYR A 48 -2.31 3.94 -1.04
C TYR A 48 -2.18 2.57 -1.72
N CYS A 49 -1.94 2.59 -3.01
CA CYS A 49 -1.63 1.39 -3.78
C CYS A 49 -0.66 1.71 -4.91
N HIS A 50 0.06 0.70 -5.38
CA HIS A 50 0.94 0.81 -6.53
C HIS A 50 0.71 -0.31 -7.55
N ALA A 51 1.21 -0.14 -8.77
CA ALA A 51 1.07 -1.10 -9.86
C ALA A 51 1.98 -2.33 -9.65
N LYS A 52 1.66 -3.15 -8.65
CA LYS A 52 2.38 -4.41 -8.39
C LYS A 52 2.24 -5.35 -9.59
N GLY A 53 3.36 -5.96 -9.98
CA GLY A 53 3.35 -6.95 -11.06
C GLY A 53 3.28 -6.36 -12.47
N SER A 54 3.30 -5.04 -12.65
CA SER A 54 3.26 -4.39 -13.97
C SER A 54 4.37 -4.83 -14.94
N THR A 55 5.45 -5.41 -14.43
CA THR A 55 6.56 -5.98 -15.22
C THR A 55 6.35 -7.46 -15.58
N HIS A 56 5.32 -8.11 -15.06
CA HIS A 56 5.01 -9.52 -15.33
C HIS A 56 3.83 -9.62 -16.30
N CYS A 57 4.07 -10.19 -17.47
CA CYS A 57 3.05 -10.28 -18.53
C CYS A 57 2.15 -11.52 -18.45
N ASP A 58 2.48 -12.52 -17.60
CA ASP A 58 1.64 -13.71 -17.47
C ASP A 58 0.56 -13.50 -16.40
N PRO A 59 -0.74 -13.43 -16.77
CA PRO A 59 -1.84 -13.24 -15.83
C PRO A 59 -2.03 -14.41 -14.85
N ARG A 60 -1.36 -15.55 -15.09
CA ARG A 60 -1.38 -16.70 -14.18
C ARG A 60 -0.21 -16.71 -13.21
N SER A 61 0.68 -15.74 -13.28
CA SER A 61 1.83 -15.64 -12.37
C SER A 61 1.37 -15.41 -10.94
N ALA A 62 2.19 -15.84 -9.97
CA ALA A 62 1.94 -15.56 -8.55
C ALA A 62 1.82 -14.06 -8.27
N SER A 63 2.56 -13.22 -9.00
CA SER A 63 2.49 -11.76 -8.86
C SER A 63 1.14 -11.18 -9.26
N HIS A 64 0.48 -11.71 -10.32
CA HIS A 64 -0.86 -11.29 -10.70
C HIS A 64 -1.91 -11.72 -9.67
N ARG A 65 -1.84 -12.98 -9.22
CA ARG A 65 -2.75 -13.46 -8.17
C ARG A 65 -2.62 -12.68 -6.87
N TRP A 66 -1.40 -12.30 -6.52
CA TRP A 66 -1.14 -11.43 -5.40
C TRP A 66 -1.77 -10.04 -5.60
N CYS A 67 -1.63 -9.46 -6.80
CA CYS A 67 -2.25 -8.19 -7.14
C CYS A 67 -3.78 -8.27 -7.05
N ASP A 68 -4.39 -9.32 -7.62
CA ASP A 68 -5.84 -9.55 -7.58
C ASP A 68 -6.34 -9.67 -6.14
N ALA A 69 -5.65 -10.44 -5.30
CA ALA A 69 -6.02 -10.60 -3.89
C ALA A 69 -5.88 -9.29 -3.08
N MET A 70 -4.88 -8.45 -3.40
CA MET A 70 -4.79 -7.11 -2.78
C MET A 70 -5.92 -6.21 -3.22
N ALA A 71 -6.26 -6.22 -4.52
CA ALA A 71 -7.35 -5.43 -5.05
C ALA A 71 -8.68 -5.86 -4.43
N GLU A 72 -8.99 -7.15 -4.41
CA GLU A 72 -10.19 -7.71 -3.77
C GLU A 72 -10.26 -7.29 -2.29
N ALA A 73 -9.22 -7.54 -1.50
CA ALA A 73 -9.22 -7.22 -0.08
C ALA A 73 -9.35 -5.72 0.22
N CYS A 74 -8.77 -4.87 -0.62
CA CYS A 74 -8.72 -3.41 -0.38
C CYS A 74 -9.84 -2.62 -1.08
N LEU A 75 -10.61 -3.21 -2.02
CA LEU A 75 -11.61 -2.48 -2.79
C LEU A 75 -13.01 -3.10 -2.71
N ASP A 76 -13.13 -4.42 -2.60
CA ASP A 76 -14.41 -5.09 -2.79
C ASP A 76 -15.25 -5.19 -1.49
N TYR A 77 -14.64 -4.88 -0.33
CA TYR A 77 -15.29 -4.99 0.98
C TYR A 77 -15.27 -3.66 1.77
N PRO A 78 -15.94 -2.60 1.28
CA PRO A 78 -15.89 -1.26 1.91
C PRO A 78 -16.39 -1.24 3.36
N GLU A 79 -17.37 -2.07 3.70
CA GLU A 79 -17.88 -2.17 5.08
C GLU A 79 -16.86 -2.78 6.05
N LEU A 80 -16.05 -3.73 5.57
CA LEU A 80 -14.96 -4.31 6.35
C LEU A 80 -13.85 -3.28 6.58
N ILE A 81 -13.49 -2.55 5.53
CA ILE A 81 -12.47 -1.48 5.60
C ILE A 81 -12.92 -0.40 6.60
N ASP A 82 -14.16 0.07 6.49
CA ASP A 82 -14.73 1.05 7.41
C ASP A 82 -14.76 0.53 8.86
N CYS A 83 -15.15 -0.73 9.07
CA CYS A 83 -15.11 -1.37 10.39
C CYS A 83 -13.69 -1.43 10.95
N CYS A 84 -12.71 -1.84 10.16
CA CYS A 84 -11.31 -1.90 10.57
C CYS A 84 -10.76 -0.52 10.93
N LEU A 85 -11.05 0.51 10.13
CA LEU A 85 -10.54 1.86 10.32
C LEU A 85 -11.27 2.65 11.42
N ARG A 86 -12.44 2.20 11.89
CA ARG A 86 -13.02 2.71 13.15
C ARG A 86 -12.23 2.31 14.38
N GLU A 87 -11.60 1.15 14.36
CA GLU A 87 -10.84 0.59 15.49
C GLU A 87 -9.33 0.80 15.37
N ALA A 88 -8.83 1.03 14.15
CA ALA A 88 -7.41 1.15 13.86
C ALA A 88 -7.12 2.39 13.00
N ALA A 89 -5.86 2.77 12.95
CA ALA A 89 -5.40 3.90 12.14
C ALA A 89 -5.05 3.50 10.71
N VAL A 90 -4.72 2.22 10.49
CA VAL A 90 -4.27 1.68 9.20
C VAL A 90 -4.74 0.24 9.03
N CYS A 91 -5.08 -0.15 7.80
CA CYS A 91 -5.32 -1.55 7.45
C CYS A 91 -4.82 -1.87 6.03
N GLY A 92 -4.44 -3.12 5.80
CA GLY A 92 -3.95 -3.56 4.50
C GLY A 92 -4.07 -5.07 4.31
N ALA A 93 -3.82 -5.55 3.08
CA ALA A 93 -4.17 -6.91 2.68
C ALA A 93 -3.27 -8.00 3.30
N PHE A 94 -1.95 -7.83 3.27
CA PHE A 94 -0.97 -8.84 3.69
C PHE A 94 -0.02 -8.24 4.73
N ARG A 95 -0.34 -8.38 6.01
CA ARG A 95 0.55 -7.90 7.05
C ARG A 95 1.67 -8.90 7.29
N SER A 96 2.92 -8.45 7.14
CA SER A 96 4.12 -9.24 7.40
C SER A 96 4.90 -8.65 8.58
N ARG A 97 5.44 -9.53 9.40
CA ARG A 97 6.39 -9.20 10.49
C ARG A 97 7.83 -9.59 10.14
N MET A 98 8.01 -10.10 8.92
CA MET A 98 9.34 -10.47 8.43
C MET A 98 10.13 -9.23 8.00
N PRO A 99 11.44 -9.19 8.25
CA PRO A 99 12.29 -8.10 7.76
C PRO A 99 12.23 -7.99 6.24
N ILE A 100 12.17 -6.78 5.72
CA ILE A 100 12.18 -6.52 4.27
C ILE A 100 13.60 -6.54 3.67
N GLY A 101 14.58 -7.01 4.41
CA GLY A 101 15.95 -7.24 3.89
C GLY A 101 16.80 -6.00 3.68
N TRP A 102 16.49 -4.85 4.28
CA TRP A 102 17.36 -3.69 4.23
C TRP A 102 18.34 -3.62 5.41
N PRO A 103 19.43 -2.87 5.29
CA PRO A 103 20.33 -2.59 6.41
C PRO A 103 19.71 -1.56 7.36
N GLY A 104 19.34 -1.96 8.56
CA GLY A 104 18.78 -1.08 9.58
C GLY A 104 17.66 -1.73 10.39
N PRO A 105 17.12 -1.04 11.40
CA PRO A 105 15.99 -1.55 12.17
C PRO A 105 14.76 -1.66 11.28
N SER A 106 14.23 -2.87 11.14
CA SER A 106 12.95 -3.10 10.50
C SER A 106 11.81 -2.56 11.35
N PRO A 107 10.75 -2.02 10.75
CA PRO A 107 9.52 -1.74 11.47
C PRO A 107 8.93 -3.05 12.03
N PRO A 108 8.07 -2.99 13.06
CA PRO A 108 7.46 -4.16 13.67
C PRO A 108 6.61 -4.97 12.66
N TYR A 109 6.09 -4.30 11.66
CA TYR A 109 5.34 -4.91 10.55
C TYR A 109 5.39 -4.02 9.31
N HIS A 110 4.98 -4.58 8.17
CA HIS A 110 4.70 -3.87 6.93
C HIS A 110 3.53 -4.54 6.20
N PHE A 111 2.96 -3.87 5.21
CA PHE A 111 1.98 -4.48 4.32
C PHE A 111 2.68 -4.88 3.02
N ALA A 112 2.91 -6.19 2.86
CA ALA A 112 3.58 -6.73 1.68
C ALA A 112 2.77 -6.42 0.41
N GLY A 113 3.45 -5.84 -0.59
CA GLY A 113 2.83 -5.38 -1.84
C GLY A 113 2.32 -3.95 -1.80
N THR A 114 2.45 -3.26 -0.68
CA THR A 114 2.24 -1.80 -0.56
C THR A 114 0.80 -1.35 -0.89
N TRP A 115 -0.20 -2.14 -0.47
CA TRP A 115 -1.61 -1.78 -0.55
C TRP A 115 -2.17 -1.65 0.86
N TYR A 116 -2.51 -0.40 1.28
CA TYR A 116 -3.06 -0.13 2.60
C TYR A 116 -3.90 1.15 2.63
N TRP A 117 -4.94 1.11 3.45
CA TRP A 117 -5.76 2.24 3.81
C TRP A 117 -5.24 2.87 5.10
N PHE A 118 -5.34 4.18 5.23
CA PHE A 118 -5.11 4.87 6.49
C PHE A 118 -6.13 5.98 6.71
N ARG A 119 -6.40 6.26 7.98
CA ARG A 119 -7.17 7.44 8.35
C ARG A 119 -6.30 8.68 8.27
N ASN A 120 -6.77 9.70 7.57
CA ASN A 120 -6.04 10.94 7.38
C ASN A 120 -5.81 11.68 8.70
N ASP A 121 -6.82 11.73 9.60
CA ASP A 121 -6.68 12.35 10.91
C ASP A 121 -5.58 11.71 11.76
N ALA A 122 -5.47 10.38 11.72
CA ALA A 122 -4.47 9.63 12.48
C ALA A 122 -3.06 9.82 11.91
N LEU A 123 -2.91 9.81 10.57
CA LEU A 123 -1.62 9.98 9.92
C LEU A 123 -1.10 11.41 10.07
N PHE A 124 -1.94 12.42 9.75
CA PHE A 124 -1.51 13.81 9.74
C PHE A 124 -1.40 14.44 11.14
N ALA A 125 -1.75 13.72 12.19
CA ALA A 125 -1.42 14.07 13.57
C ALA A 125 0.03 13.69 13.96
N ARG A 126 0.76 12.97 13.10
CA ARG A 126 2.12 12.46 13.34
C ARG A 126 3.16 13.18 12.47
N ASP A 127 4.42 12.80 12.64
CA ASP A 127 5.47 13.19 11.69
C ASP A 127 5.37 12.34 10.40
N TRP A 128 4.38 12.66 9.59
CA TRP A 128 4.07 11.95 8.35
C TRP A 128 5.05 12.24 7.21
N ARG A 129 5.81 13.34 7.29
CA ARG A 129 6.77 13.75 6.26
C ARG A 129 8.06 12.94 6.27
N THR A 130 8.39 12.36 7.41
CA THR A 130 9.56 11.51 7.52
C THR A 130 9.26 10.13 6.94
N ILE A 131 10.01 9.74 5.93
CA ILE A 131 9.96 8.42 5.29
C ILE A 131 11.36 7.89 5.12
N SER A 132 11.57 6.60 5.36
CA SER A 132 12.84 5.93 5.12
C SER A 132 13.30 6.09 3.69
N GLN A 133 14.52 6.61 3.51
CA GLN A 133 15.13 6.85 2.20
C GLN A 133 15.76 5.55 1.66
N THR A 134 14.96 4.50 1.57
CA THR A 134 15.34 3.18 1.06
C THR A 134 14.33 2.74 0.00
N PHE A 135 14.69 1.77 -0.80
CA PHE A 135 13.78 1.15 -1.78
C PHE A 135 12.44 0.69 -1.16
N TRP A 136 12.46 0.26 0.10
CA TRP A 136 11.32 -0.25 0.83
C TRP A 136 10.57 0.82 1.66
N GLY A 137 10.96 2.09 1.53
CA GLY A 137 10.48 3.15 2.41
C GLY A 137 8.96 3.27 2.44
N VAL A 138 8.27 3.12 1.32
CA VAL A 138 6.81 3.19 1.25
C VAL A 138 6.15 1.94 1.82
N GLU A 139 6.73 0.76 1.59
CA GLU A 139 6.21 -0.51 2.12
C GLU A 139 6.31 -0.58 3.65
N SER A 140 7.40 -0.05 4.21
CA SER A 140 7.63 0.01 5.67
C SER A 140 6.86 1.13 6.37
N TYR A 141 6.46 2.15 5.63
CA TYR A 141 5.89 3.38 6.18
C TYR A 141 4.76 3.15 7.20
N PRO A 142 3.78 2.27 6.98
CA PRO A 142 2.75 2.00 7.98
C PRO A 142 3.32 1.56 9.32
N GLY A 143 4.26 0.61 9.34
CA GLY A 143 4.89 0.13 10.57
C GLY A 143 5.87 1.11 11.21
N GLU A 144 6.34 2.13 10.48
CA GLU A 144 7.12 3.25 11.03
C GLU A 144 6.23 4.30 11.70
N LYS A 145 4.99 4.45 11.23
CA LYS A 145 4.07 5.50 11.71
C LYS A 145 3.08 5.01 12.74
N PHE A 146 2.68 3.75 12.72
CA PHE A 146 1.65 3.18 13.56
C PHE A 146 2.18 1.96 14.29
N ALA A 147 1.83 1.84 15.58
CA ALA A 147 2.06 0.62 16.33
C ALA A 147 1.24 -0.54 15.74
N GLU A 148 1.64 -1.77 16.02
CA GLU A 148 0.95 -2.94 15.47
C GLU A 148 -0.51 -3.02 15.94
N GLU A 149 -0.80 -2.59 17.16
CA GLU A 149 -2.13 -2.54 17.74
C GLU A 149 -3.06 -1.53 17.05
N GLU A 150 -2.47 -0.51 16.39
CA GLU A 150 -3.17 0.49 15.59
C GLU A 150 -3.40 0.02 14.16
N SER A 151 -3.02 -1.21 13.81
CA SER A 151 -3.16 -1.78 12.48
C SER A 151 -4.12 -2.97 12.45
N ARG A 152 -4.78 -3.19 11.31
CA ARG A 152 -5.56 -4.40 11.02
C ARG A 152 -5.13 -5.02 9.72
N CYS A 153 -5.17 -6.34 9.64
CA CYS A 153 -4.96 -7.07 8.40
C CYS A 153 -6.29 -7.49 7.80
N LEU A 154 -6.50 -7.16 6.53
CA LEU A 154 -7.76 -7.42 5.83
C LEU A 154 -7.86 -8.85 5.29
N PHE A 155 -6.73 -9.49 4.98
CA PHE A 155 -6.74 -10.80 4.33
C PHE A 155 -5.82 -11.82 5.00
N PHE A 156 -4.49 -11.67 4.95
CA PHE A 156 -3.56 -12.68 5.45
C PHE A 156 -2.54 -12.06 6.40
N ASP A 157 -2.69 -12.33 7.69
CA ASP A 157 -1.81 -11.86 8.75
C ASP A 157 -0.64 -12.84 8.98
N GLY A 158 0.57 -12.31 9.08
CA GLY A 158 1.80 -13.11 9.19
C GLY A 158 2.33 -13.61 7.84
N ALA A 159 1.95 -12.94 6.73
CA ALA A 159 2.46 -13.29 5.41
C ALA A 159 3.99 -13.24 5.36
N GLU A 160 4.59 -14.30 4.84
CA GLU A 160 5.99 -14.27 4.41
C GLU A 160 6.02 -13.85 2.94
N THR A 161 6.66 -12.72 2.65
CA THR A 161 6.69 -12.16 1.28
C THR A 161 7.20 -13.17 0.24
N ALA A 162 8.13 -14.07 0.64
CA ALA A 162 8.62 -15.12 -0.23
C ALA A 162 7.51 -16.08 -0.72
N HIS A 163 6.55 -16.40 0.15
CA HIS A 163 5.42 -17.27 -0.20
C HIS A 163 4.47 -16.62 -1.21
N LEU A 164 4.36 -15.30 -1.20
CA LEU A 164 3.49 -14.58 -2.14
C LEU A 164 3.99 -14.66 -3.60
N TYR A 165 5.25 -15.02 -3.81
CA TYR A 165 5.81 -15.33 -5.13
C TYR A 165 5.71 -16.81 -5.51
N ASP A 166 5.25 -17.69 -4.59
CA ASP A 166 5.12 -19.13 -4.83
C ASP A 166 3.76 -19.45 -5.45
N PRO A 167 3.72 -20.00 -6.68
CA PRO A 167 2.47 -20.43 -7.31
C PRO A 167 1.71 -21.49 -6.50
N GLU A 168 2.43 -22.36 -5.72
CA GLU A 168 1.79 -23.39 -4.91
C GLU A 168 1.06 -22.81 -3.69
N PHE A 169 1.53 -21.70 -3.15
CA PHE A 169 0.82 -20.97 -2.11
C PHE A 169 -0.60 -20.60 -2.58
N TRP A 170 -0.67 -19.99 -3.77
CA TRP A 170 -1.95 -19.55 -4.35
C TRP A 170 -2.86 -20.71 -4.79
N ALA A 171 -2.29 -21.85 -5.17
CA ALA A 171 -3.07 -23.03 -5.52
C ALA A 171 -3.78 -23.69 -4.32
N LYS A 172 -3.30 -23.41 -3.10
CA LYS A 172 -3.86 -23.97 -1.85
C LYS A 172 -4.76 -22.97 -1.11
N SER A 173 -4.72 -21.70 -1.46
CA SER A 173 -5.41 -20.63 -0.75
C SER A 173 -6.75 -20.23 -1.38
N ILE A 174 -7.09 -20.83 -2.50
CA ILE A 174 -8.34 -20.71 -3.24
C ILE A 174 -9.01 -22.09 -3.29
#